data_d2fb431c903838458321d94e08932caf
#
_entry.id   d2fb431c903838458321d94e08932caf
#
_cell.length_a   1.000
_cell.length_b   1.000
_cell.length_c   1.000
_cell.angle_alpha   90.00
_cell.angle_beta   90.00
_cell.angle_gamma   90.00
#
_symmetry.space_group_name_H-M   'P 1'
#
loop_
_entity.id
_entity.type
_entity.pdbx_description
1 polymer ?
#
loop_
_entity_poly.entity_id
_entity_poly.type
_entity_poly.pdbx_seq_one_letter_code
_entity_poly.pdbx_strand_id
1 'polypeptide(L)'
;GEGGSPLLDCPRLARELGVRRLLVKYEGSNPTGTVKDRSSATAVGAALQFNFRATSVVSSGNAGSSVAAYSARAGLRSLIFAYEKASAPKLLHMAAAATDLVIYAGVYDDLIGLWDRLVEERHFFDCGASRNPYKHEGKKTIAYEIAEQSGWNPPDVVVAPAAVGESACPFSATSRTK
;
A
#
# COMPACT_ATOMS: atom_id res chain seq x y z
N GLY A 1 -6.66 0.48 12.92
CA GLY A 1 -6.14 1.02 11.72
C GLY A 1 -4.82 0.41 11.32
N GLU A 2 -4.25 0.94 10.32
CA GLU A 2 -2.89 0.66 9.84
C GLU A 2 -1.87 1.35 10.73
N GLY A 3 -0.63 0.91 10.65
CA GLY A 3 0.46 1.43 11.45
C GLY A 3 0.55 0.80 12.85
N GLY A 4 1.43 1.36 13.69
CA GLY A 4 1.76 0.75 14.97
C GLY A 4 2.38 -0.64 14.81
N SER A 5 2.87 -0.98 13.62
CA SER A 5 3.45 -2.29 13.35
C SER A 5 4.73 -2.48 14.16
N PRO A 6 5.02 -3.70 14.65
CA PRO A 6 6.15 -3.93 15.52
C PRO A 6 7.49 -3.74 14.80
N LEU A 7 8.46 -3.18 15.53
CA LEU A 7 9.87 -3.14 15.13
C LEU A 7 10.60 -4.23 15.95
N LEU A 8 10.82 -5.37 15.31
CA LEU A 8 11.33 -6.58 15.94
C LEU A 8 12.86 -6.58 15.97
N ASP A 9 13.46 -6.81 17.14
CA ASP A 9 14.90 -7.02 17.25
C ASP A 9 15.24 -8.49 16.89
N CYS A 10 16.19 -8.68 16.01
CA CYS A 10 16.59 -9.98 15.47
C CYS A 10 18.06 -10.30 15.78
N PRO A 11 18.44 -10.52 17.05
CA PRO A 11 19.84 -10.65 17.47
C PRO A 11 20.53 -11.89 16.91
N ARG A 12 19.80 -12.97 16.67
CA ARG A 12 20.37 -14.18 16.06
C ARG A 12 20.78 -13.91 14.62
N LEU A 13 19.87 -13.32 13.82
CA LEU A 13 20.13 -13.00 12.43
C LEU A 13 21.22 -11.93 12.30
N ALA A 14 21.25 -10.96 13.22
CA ALA A 14 22.31 -9.95 13.25
C ALA A 14 23.71 -10.58 13.40
N ARG A 15 23.85 -11.58 14.28
CA ARG A 15 25.12 -12.31 14.45
C ARG A 15 25.50 -13.10 13.20
N GLU A 16 24.54 -13.77 12.57
CA GLU A 16 24.76 -14.55 11.34
C GLU A 16 25.23 -13.66 10.19
N LEU A 17 24.71 -12.43 10.12
CA LEU A 17 25.07 -11.43 9.08
C LEU A 17 26.27 -10.57 9.45
N GLY A 18 26.85 -10.71 10.64
CA GLY A 18 27.99 -9.91 11.09
C GLY A 18 27.66 -8.43 11.30
N VAL A 19 26.40 -8.07 11.54
CA VAL A 19 25.99 -6.69 11.84
C VAL A 19 25.76 -6.50 13.34
N ARG A 20 25.96 -5.29 13.83
CA ARG A 20 25.82 -4.97 15.26
C ARG A 20 24.37 -5.18 15.75
N ARG A 21 23.39 -4.78 14.96
CA ARG A 21 21.98 -4.88 15.28
C ARG A 21 21.17 -5.01 13.99
N LEU A 22 20.14 -5.85 14.00
CA LEU A 22 19.19 -6.00 12.91
C LEU A 22 17.77 -5.84 13.45
N LEU A 23 17.03 -4.92 12.84
CA LEU A 23 15.62 -4.67 13.15
C LEU A 23 14.75 -5.02 11.95
N VAL A 24 13.62 -5.64 12.19
CA VAL A 24 12.61 -5.95 11.16
C VAL A 24 11.33 -5.19 11.45
N LYS A 25 10.97 -4.27 10.58
CA LYS A 25 9.66 -3.60 10.62
C LYS A 25 8.61 -4.51 10.00
N TYR A 26 7.77 -5.12 10.84
CA TYR A 26 6.85 -6.18 10.42
C TYR A 26 5.51 -5.62 9.95
N GLU A 27 5.40 -5.32 8.67
CA GLU A 27 4.19 -4.77 8.05
C GLU A 27 3.06 -5.79 7.83
N GLY A 28 3.31 -7.06 8.06
CA GLY A 28 2.29 -8.12 8.03
C GLY A 28 1.25 -8.02 9.14
N SER A 29 1.45 -7.17 10.15
CA SER A 29 0.49 -6.90 11.22
C SER A 29 -0.59 -5.87 10.85
N ASN A 30 -0.50 -5.21 9.69
CA ASN A 30 -1.54 -4.30 9.22
C ASN A 30 -2.85 -5.06 8.91
N PRO A 31 -4.01 -4.40 8.89
CA PRO A 31 -5.34 -5.02 8.77
C PRO A 31 -5.52 -6.00 7.60
N THR A 32 -4.93 -5.72 6.43
CA THR A 32 -4.96 -6.67 5.30
C THR A 32 -3.65 -7.45 5.14
N GLY A 33 -2.79 -7.43 6.16
CA GLY A 33 -1.52 -8.17 6.18
C GLY A 33 -0.43 -7.56 5.31
N THR A 34 -0.48 -6.27 5.01
CA THR A 34 0.45 -5.66 4.05
C THR A 34 0.72 -4.18 4.30
N VAL A 35 1.91 -3.73 3.93
CA VAL A 35 2.30 -2.31 3.91
C VAL A 35 1.38 -1.42 3.06
N LYS A 36 0.59 -2.01 2.15
CA LYS A 36 -0.32 -1.24 1.29
C LYS A 36 -1.44 -0.56 2.06
N ASP A 37 -1.73 -1.01 3.25
CA ASP A 37 -2.75 -0.43 4.13
C ASP A 37 -2.45 1.02 4.47
N ARG A 38 -1.19 1.35 4.72
CA ARG A 38 -0.76 2.74 4.97
C ARG A 38 -1.14 3.67 3.82
N SER A 39 -0.91 3.24 2.59
CA SER A 39 -1.24 4.03 1.41
C SER A 39 -2.74 4.03 1.08
N SER A 40 -3.44 2.96 1.39
CA SER A 40 -4.88 2.87 1.16
C SER A 40 -5.67 3.73 2.14
N ALA A 41 -5.25 3.79 3.40
CA ALA A 41 -5.90 4.63 4.40
C ALA A 41 -5.91 6.11 3.99
N THR A 42 -4.76 6.65 3.60
CA THR A 42 -4.66 8.05 3.17
C THR A 42 -5.37 8.33 1.86
N ALA A 43 -5.30 7.41 0.88
CA ALA A 43 -6.01 7.57 -0.38
C ALA A 43 -7.53 7.54 -0.20
N VAL A 44 -8.05 6.59 0.58
CA VAL A 44 -9.49 6.50 0.88
C VAL A 44 -9.95 7.66 1.75
N GLY A 45 -9.13 8.11 2.71
CA GLY A 45 -9.38 9.32 3.48
C GLY A 45 -9.50 10.56 2.60
N ALA A 46 -8.63 10.71 1.62
CA ALA A 46 -8.71 11.80 0.63
C ALA A 46 -9.99 11.68 -0.24
N ALA A 47 -10.36 10.47 -0.67
CA ALA A 47 -11.60 10.25 -1.40
C ALA A 47 -12.83 10.75 -0.61
N LEU A 48 -12.90 10.46 0.69
CA LEU A 48 -13.95 10.97 1.58
C LEU A 48 -13.90 12.49 1.70
N GLN A 49 -12.72 13.07 1.91
CA GLN A 49 -12.53 14.51 2.04
C GLN A 49 -12.98 15.27 0.79
N PHE A 50 -12.77 14.70 -0.38
CA PHE A 50 -13.21 15.27 -1.66
C PHE A 50 -14.61 14.84 -2.11
N ASN A 51 -15.38 14.21 -1.21
CA ASN A 51 -16.76 13.78 -1.44
C ASN A 51 -16.94 12.77 -2.59
N PHE A 52 -15.92 11.97 -2.89
CA PHE A 52 -16.08 10.86 -3.81
C PHE A 52 -16.95 9.76 -3.18
N ARG A 53 -17.74 9.09 -3.99
CA ARG A 53 -18.62 7.99 -3.58
C ARG A 53 -18.03 6.62 -3.86
N ALA A 54 -16.97 6.57 -4.64
CA ALA A 54 -16.33 5.34 -5.04
C ALA A 54 -14.84 5.54 -5.31
N THR A 55 -14.08 4.48 -5.09
CA THR A 55 -12.66 4.38 -5.39
C THR A 55 -12.43 3.37 -6.51
N SER A 56 -11.32 3.49 -7.22
CA SER A 56 -10.91 2.48 -8.21
C SER A 56 -9.41 2.26 -8.22
N VAL A 57 -8.98 1.04 -8.56
CA VAL A 57 -7.58 0.70 -8.74
C VAL A 57 -7.41 -0.50 -9.67
N VAL A 58 -6.37 -0.47 -10.49
CA VAL A 58 -5.89 -1.66 -11.22
C VAL A 58 -4.81 -2.33 -10.37
N SER A 59 -5.09 -3.52 -9.87
CA SER A 59 -4.12 -4.28 -9.07
C SER A 59 -4.53 -5.74 -8.92
N SER A 60 -3.62 -6.64 -9.27
CA SER A 60 -3.77 -8.09 -9.07
C SER A 60 -3.20 -8.59 -7.73
N GLY A 61 -2.91 -7.68 -6.79
CA GLY A 61 -2.21 -8.02 -5.55
C GLY A 61 -2.66 -7.19 -4.35
N ASN A 62 -1.73 -7.00 -3.43
CA ASN A 62 -1.99 -6.39 -2.12
C ASN A 62 -2.64 -5.00 -2.19
N ALA A 63 -2.35 -4.20 -3.23
CA ALA A 63 -2.96 -2.88 -3.35
C ALA A 63 -4.47 -2.96 -3.62
N GLY A 64 -4.90 -3.91 -4.46
CA GLY A 64 -6.33 -4.15 -4.72
C GLY A 64 -7.07 -4.59 -3.46
N SER A 65 -6.53 -5.58 -2.74
CA SER A 65 -7.15 -6.06 -1.48
C SER A 65 -7.25 -4.96 -0.43
N SER A 66 -6.19 -4.17 -0.29
CA SER A 66 -6.15 -3.08 0.69
C SER A 66 -7.13 -1.96 0.34
N VAL A 67 -7.16 -1.49 -0.92
CA VAL A 67 -8.13 -0.46 -1.36
C VAL A 67 -9.57 -0.96 -1.16
N ALA A 68 -9.87 -2.20 -1.53
CA ALA A 68 -11.20 -2.79 -1.33
C ALA A 68 -11.62 -2.76 0.15
N ALA A 69 -10.76 -3.26 1.05
CA ALA A 69 -11.04 -3.33 2.49
C ALA A 69 -11.23 -1.93 3.12
N TYR A 70 -10.37 -0.97 2.78
CA TYR A 70 -10.47 0.38 3.33
C TYR A 70 -11.67 1.15 2.77
N SER A 71 -12.01 0.95 1.50
CA SER A 71 -13.21 1.53 0.90
C SER A 71 -14.48 0.98 1.55
N ALA A 72 -14.57 -0.34 1.74
CA ALA A 72 -15.69 -0.97 2.43
C ALA A 72 -15.86 -0.43 3.86
N ARG A 73 -14.75 -0.31 4.62
CA ARG A 73 -14.75 0.28 5.97
C ARG A 73 -15.21 1.74 5.97
N ALA A 74 -14.89 2.49 4.93
CA ALA A 74 -15.27 3.90 4.78
C ALA A 74 -16.70 4.09 4.24
N GLY A 75 -17.41 3.03 3.92
CA GLY A 75 -18.75 3.10 3.28
C GLY A 75 -18.70 3.56 1.83
N LEU A 76 -17.54 3.48 1.17
CA LEU A 76 -17.39 3.81 -0.23
C LEU A 76 -17.50 2.54 -1.09
N ARG A 77 -18.04 2.70 -2.29
CA ARG A 77 -17.94 1.65 -3.30
C ARG A 77 -16.49 1.52 -3.76
N SER A 78 -16.10 0.32 -4.20
CA SER A 78 -14.79 0.09 -4.81
C SER A 78 -14.91 -0.73 -6.08
N LEU A 79 -14.25 -0.26 -7.15
CA LEU A 79 -14.12 -0.97 -8.40
C LEU A 79 -12.65 -1.39 -8.56
N ILE A 80 -12.41 -2.68 -8.41
CA ILE A 80 -11.06 -3.26 -8.49
C ILE A 80 -10.92 -3.99 -9.81
N PHE A 81 -9.91 -3.63 -10.57
CA PHE A 81 -9.51 -4.36 -11.78
C PHE A 81 -8.34 -5.27 -11.47
N ALA A 82 -8.54 -6.56 -11.62
CA ALA A 82 -7.50 -7.57 -11.48
C ALA A 82 -7.23 -8.25 -12.81
N TYR A 83 -5.99 -8.64 -13.01
CA TYR A 83 -5.60 -9.41 -14.18
C TYR A 83 -5.94 -10.89 -14.00
N GLU A 84 -6.35 -11.58 -15.06
CA GLU A 84 -6.76 -13.00 -15.01
C GLU A 84 -5.71 -13.94 -14.40
N LYS A 85 -4.41 -13.59 -14.57
CA LYS A 85 -3.29 -14.36 -14.02
C LYS A 85 -3.00 -14.10 -12.54
N ALA A 86 -3.82 -13.29 -11.88
CA ALA A 86 -3.72 -13.12 -10.43
C ALA A 86 -3.99 -14.45 -9.70
N SER A 87 -3.26 -14.69 -8.62
CA SER A 87 -3.46 -15.91 -7.84
C SER A 87 -4.85 -15.94 -7.19
N ALA A 88 -5.48 -17.10 -7.15
CA ALA A 88 -6.81 -17.29 -6.58
C ALA A 88 -6.97 -16.74 -5.14
N PRO A 89 -6.01 -16.93 -4.21
CA PRO A 89 -6.10 -16.32 -2.88
C PRO A 89 -6.17 -14.79 -2.90
N LYS A 90 -5.48 -14.13 -3.84
CA LYS A 90 -5.55 -12.68 -3.98
C LYS A 90 -6.88 -12.22 -4.52
N LEU A 91 -7.43 -12.91 -5.51
CA LEU A 91 -8.76 -12.61 -6.04
C LEU A 91 -9.84 -12.80 -4.98
N LEU A 92 -9.77 -13.87 -4.20
CA LEU A 92 -10.71 -14.10 -3.08
C LEU A 92 -10.60 -13.00 -2.01
N HIS A 93 -9.40 -12.58 -1.68
CA HIS A 93 -9.20 -11.50 -0.71
C HIS A 93 -9.77 -10.16 -1.20
N MET A 94 -9.66 -9.86 -2.50
CA MET A 94 -10.30 -8.68 -3.09
C MET A 94 -11.82 -8.82 -3.09
N ALA A 95 -12.32 -9.96 -3.56
CA ALA A 95 -13.78 -10.22 -3.67
C ALA A 95 -14.50 -10.16 -2.32
N ALA A 96 -13.80 -10.47 -1.22
CA ALA A 96 -14.38 -10.41 0.12
C ALA A 96 -14.76 -8.99 0.57
N ALA A 97 -14.17 -7.96 -0.01
CA ALA A 97 -14.36 -6.57 0.40
C ALA A 97 -14.73 -5.62 -0.76
N ALA A 98 -14.39 -5.95 -2.00
CA ALA A 98 -14.70 -5.11 -3.15
C ALA A 98 -16.21 -5.08 -3.43
N THR A 99 -16.73 -3.91 -3.79
CA THR A 99 -18.10 -3.80 -4.31
C THR A 99 -18.19 -4.45 -5.68
N ASP A 100 -17.20 -4.14 -6.54
CA ASP A 100 -17.11 -4.68 -7.88
C ASP A 100 -15.66 -5.14 -8.14
N LEU A 101 -15.49 -6.39 -8.52
CA LEU A 101 -14.20 -6.96 -8.95
C LEU A 101 -14.30 -7.39 -10.40
N VAL A 102 -13.53 -6.73 -11.25
CA VAL A 102 -13.43 -7.03 -12.68
C VAL A 102 -12.16 -7.82 -12.93
N ILE A 103 -12.30 -9.04 -13.46
CA ILE A 103 -11.17 -9.86 -13.88
C ILE A 103 -11.00 -9.66 -15.39
N TYR A 104 -9.88 -9.07 -15.77
CA TYR A 104 -9.59 -8.73 -17.15
C TYR A 104 -8.67 -9.76 -17.79
N ALA A 105 -9.12 -10.29 -18.95
CA ALA A 105 -8.34 -11.18 -19.79
C ALA A 105 -7.92 -10.41 -21.05
N GLY A 106 -6.64 -10.04 -21.16
CA GLY A 106 -6.15 -9.27 -22.30
C GLY A 106 -4.81 -8.61 -22.03
N VAL A 107 -4.49 -7.56 -22.79
CA VAL A 107 -3.24 -6.80 -22.67
C VAL A 107 -3.35 -5.78 -21.53
N TYR A 108 -2.28 -5.62 -20.76
CA TYR A 108 -2.26 -4.71 -19.60
C TYR A 108 -2.54 -3.25 -19.99
N ASP A 109 -1.99 -2.79 -21.11
CA ASP A 109 -2.17 -1.41 -21.55
C ASP A 109 -3.62 -1.10 -21.95
N ASP A 110 -4.33 -2.08 -22.52
CA ASP A 110 -5.76 -1.96 -22.83
C ASP A 110 -6.59 -1.85 -21.54
N LEU A 111 -6.22 -2.60 -20.52
CA LEU A 111 -6.85 -2.51 -19.20
C LEU A 111 -6.65 -1.11 -18.58
N ILE A 112 -5.46 -0.56 -18.66
CA ILE A 112 -5.17 0.78 -18.16
C ILE A 112 -6.00 1.82 -18.91
N GLY A 113 -6.06 1.73 -20.26
CA GLY A 113 -6.88 2.63 -21.07
C GLY A 113 -8.38 2.54 -20.78
N LEU A 114 -8.90 1.34 -20.51
CA LEU A 114 -10.28 1.15 -20.06
C LEU A 114 -10.51 1.76 -18.68
N TRP A 115 -9.62 1.49 -17.74
CA TRP A 115 -9.70 2.02 -16.39
C TRP A 115 -9.64 3.55 -16.37
N ASP A 116 -8.75 4.18 -17.13
CA ASP A 116 -8.63 5.64 -17.22
C ASP A 116 -9.96 6.27 -17.66
N ARG A 117 -10.59 5.75 -18.71
CA ARG A 117 -11.90 6.23 -19.17
C ARG A 117 -12.98 6.09 -18.10
N LEU A 118 -13.05 4.94 -17.43
CA LEU A 118 -14.06 4.70 -16.41
C LEU A 118 -13.86 5.57 -15.15
N VAL A 119 -12.62 5.82 -14.75
CA VAL A 119 -12.30 6.72 -13.64
C VAL A 119 -12.80 8.13 -13.94
N GLU A 120 -12.56 8.63 -15.15
CA GLU A 120 -13.01 9.95 -15.57
C GLU A 120 -14.53 10.03 -15.72
N GLU A 121 -15.14 9.15 -16.52
CA GLU A 121 -16.58 9.17 -16.84
C GLU A 121 -17.47 8.91 -15.62
N ARG A 122 -17.03 8.11 -14.68
CA ARG A 122 -17.82 7.68 -13.51
C ARG A 122 -17.43 8.38 -12.22
N HIS A 123 -16.48 9.30 -12.26
CA HIS A 123 -15.97 10.02 -11.09
C HIS A 123 -15.51 9.10 -9.97
N PHE A 124 -14.74 8.08 -10.29
CA PHE A 124 -14.07 7.28 -9.30
C PHE A 124 -12.81 8.00 -8.77
N PHE A 125 -12.54 7.88 -7.48
CA PHE A 125 -11.27 8.32 -6.94
C PHE A 125 -10.18 7.33 -7.34
N ASP A 126 -9.20 7.81 -8.10
CA ASP A 126 -8.07 7.01 -8.54
C ASP A 126 -7.16 6.65 -7.36
N CYS A 127 -7.11 5.35 -7.04
CA CYS A 127 -6.20 4.77 -6.05
C CYS A 127 -4.99 4.06 -6.69
N GLY A 128 -4.62 4.42 -7.91
CA GLY A 128 -3.42 3.92 -8.60
C GLY A 128 -2.14 4.31 -7.89
N ALA A 129 -1.17 3.40 -7.86
CA ALA A 129 0.01 3.52 -7.02
C ALA A 129 0.92 4.69 -7.39
N SER A 130 1.14 4.95 -8.67
CA SER A 130 2.06 5.97 -9.18
C SER A 130 1.42 7.32 -9.43
N ARG A 131 0.09 7.41 -9.42
CA ARG A 131 -0.66 8.62 -9.79
C ARG A 131 -1.23 9.38 -8.61
N ASN A 132 -1.46 8.70 -7.48
CA ASN A 132 -2.13 9.28 -6.33
C ASN A 132 -1.12 9.76 -5.28
N PRO A 133 -0.95 11.08 -5.08
CA PRO A 133 0.01 11.63 -4.13
C PRO A 133 -0.30 11.24 -2.68
N TYR A 134 -1.56 11.09 -2.32
CA TYR A 134 -1.98 10.69 -0.97
C TYR A 134 -1.46 9.30 -0.58
N LYS A 135 -1.29 8.41 -1.56
CA LYS A 135 -0.67 7.09 -1.31
C LYS A 135 0.79 7.20 -0.89
N HIS A 136 1.51 8.17 -1.42
CA HIS A 136 2.90 8.43 -1.02
C HIS A 136 2.96 8.99 0.41
N GLU A 137 2.03 9.89 0.76
CA GLU A 137 1.95 10.43 2.12
C GLU A 137 1.71 9.34 3.17
N GLY A 138 0.79 8.41 2.90
CA GLY A 138 0.54 7.29 3.81
C GLY A 138 1.76 6.39 4.03
N LYS A 139 2.57 6.18 3.00
CA LYS A 139 3.79 5.37 3.12
C LYS A 139 4.87 6.01 4.00
N LYS A 140 4.94 7.33 4.07
CA LYS A 140 5.92 8.04 4.92
C LYS A 140 5.80 7.66 6.39
N THR A 141 4.61 7.27 6.83
CA THR A 141 4.35 6.88 8.23
C THR A 141 5.23 5.72 8.72
N ILE A 142 5.68 4.84 7.81
CA ILE A 142 6.59 3.74 8.18
C ILE A 142 7.95 4.27 8.67
N ALA A 143 8.48 5.31 8.00
CA ALA A 143 9.76 5.92 8.38
C ALA A 143 9.64 6.66 9.71
N TYR A 144 8.53 7.36 9.94
CA TYR A 144 8.26 8.06 11.20
C TYR A 144 8.15 7.07 12.36
N GLU A 145 7.43 5.97 12.17
CA GLU A 145 7.32 4.93 13.20
C GLU A 145 8.68 4.24 13.50
N ILE A 146 9.50 4.00 12.48
CA ILE A 146 10.85 3.45 12.70
C ILE A 146 11.68 4.42 13.53
N ALA A 147 11.65 5.72 13.22
CA ALA A 147 12.37 6.74 13.97
C ALA A 147 11.90 6.81 15.43
N GLU A 148 10.59 6.84 15.65
CA GLU A 148 9.99 6.86 16.99
C GLU A 148 10.32 5.59 17.78
N GLN A 149 10.11 4.41 17.21
CA GLN A 149 10.33 3.11 17.85
C GLN A 149 11.81 2.82 18.12
N SER A 150 12.72 3.47 17.36
CA SER A 150 14.16 3.41 17.62
C SER A 150 14.65 4.49 18.61
N GLY A 151 13.75 5.24 19.24
CA GLY A 151 14.08 6.32 20.16
C GLY A 151 14.77 7.49 19.47
N TRP A 152 14.37 7.80 18.23
CA TRP A 152 14.94 8.84 17.36
C TRP A 152 16.42 8.62 17.03
N ASN A 153 16.86 7.36 17.14
CA ASN A 153 18.19 6.92 16.70
C ASN A 153 18.04 6.02 15.47
N PRO A 154 17.90 6.58 14.27
CA PRO A 154 17.60 5.83 13.07
C PRO A 154 18.72 4.85 12.71
N PRO A 155 18.42 3.76 12.00
CA PRO A 155 19.43 2.81 11.54
C PRO A 155 20.36 3.42 10.51
N ASP A 156 21.60 2.94 10.46
CA ASP A 156 22.60 3.37 9.46
C ASP A 156 22.21 2.95 8.04
N VAL A 157 21.49 1.83 7.91
CA VAL A 157 21.05 1.25 6.63
C VAL A 157 19.62 0.76 6.73
N VAL A 158 18.82 1.07 5.72
CA VAL A 158 17.47 0.53 5.55
C VAL A 158 17.40 -0.30 4.27
N VAL A 159 16.96 -1.54 4.39
CA VAL A 159 16.70 -2.43 3.25
C VAL A 159 15.18 -2.56 3.08
N ALA A 160 14.67 -2.11 1.95
CA ALA A 160 13.25 -2.17 1.64
C ALA A 160 13.01 -2.81 0.26
N PRO A 161 11.97 -3.64 0.10
CA PRO A 161 11.61 -4.15 -1.22
C PRO A 161 11.13 -3.01 -2.11
N ALA A 162 11.73 -2.86 -3.29
CA ALA A 162 11.42 -1.79 -4.22
C ALA A 162 11.00 -2.36 -5.58
N ALA A 163 9.70 -2.53 -5.80
CA ALA A 163 9.18 -2.93 -7.11
C ALA A 163 9.12 -1.72 -8.06
N VAL A 164 8.16 -0.82 -7.86
CA VAL A 164 8.02 0.43 -8.62
C VAL A 164 8.62 1.65 -7.88
N GLY A 165 9.56 1.41 -6.98
CA GLY A 165 10.25 2.47 -6.22
C GLY A 165 9.46 3.05 -5.03
N GLU A 166 8.19 2.74 -4.90
CA GLU A 166 7.31 3.34 -3.91
C GLU A 166 7.70 3.08 -2.45
N SER A 167 8.29 1.92 -2.15
CA SER A 167 8.70 1.56 -0.79
C SER A 167 10.00 2.23 -0.36
N ALA A 168 10.79 2.75 -1.29
CA ALA A 168 12.02 3.48 -1.00
C ALA A 168 11.78 4.98 -0.74
N CYS A 169 10.71 5.54 -1.28
CA CYS A 169 10.36 6.96 -1.16
C CYS A 169 10.30 7.49 0.29
N PRO A 170 9.75 6.76 1.27
CA PRO A 170 9.71 7.21 2.67
C PRO A 170 11.09 7.49 3.28
N PHE A 171 12.12 6.78 2.85
CA PHE A 171 13.45 6.83 3.45
C PHE A 171 14.37 7.87 2.78
N SER A 172 14.04 8.35 1.60
CA SER A 172 14.82 9.38 0.91
C SER A 172 14.81 10.75 1.63
N ALA A 173 13.75 11.02 2.40
CA ALA A 173 13.60 12.26 3.15
C ALA A 173 14.35 12.26 4.50
N THR A 174 14.74 11.10 5.02
CA THR A 174 15.41 10.97 6.34
C THR A 174 16.93 10.94 6.26
N SER A 175 17.52 10.94 5.06
CA SER A 175 18.97 10.82 4.87
C SER A 175 19.73 12.14 4.92
N ARG A 176 19.16 13.24 5.37
CA ARG A 176 19.87 14.53 5.50
C ARG A 176 19.67 15.15 6.86
N THR A 177 20.57 14.84 7.75
CA THR A 177 21.18 15.79 8.68
C THR A 177 22.40 15.14 9.32
N LYS A 178 23.57 15.38 8.76
CA LYS A 178 24.83 15.44 9.49
C LYS A 178 25.24 16.88 9.52
#